data_1323b6ac23985776122ba82e1225a808
#
_entry.id   1323b6ac23985776122ba82e1225a808
#
_cell.length_a   1.000
_cell.length_b   1.000
_cell.length_c   1.000
_cell.angle_alpha   90.00
_cell.angle_beta   90.00
_cell.angle_gamma   90.00
#
_symmetry.space_group_name_H-M   'P 1'
#
loop_
_entity.id
_entity.type
_entity.pdbx_description
1 polymer ?
#
loop_
_entity_poly.entity_id
_entity_poly.type
_entity_poly.pdbx_seq_one_letter_code
_entity_poly.pdbx_strand_id
1 'polypeptide(L)'
;MANYLAQFQTIKSSSDRIVIAVEDVSDLWLNVKDSFEQRLPVKKACLNNKARNPVLVENLPAEFIQTTDSRLRSRFPQEQYLFWFREPYATVVLVTCEDLDEFKTILKPRLKLIVQNDEREWFIVFVSKAHPSNDQATKMAKKVYARLEADFNTKKRERCCKFDLHGPDDEFWDDFDSKMVDCIRNTLDKRVQFYEEENRRLSEQRFTPIWNFCNFFILKESLAFMFEVTNLHEDSLREYDELELCYSES
;
A
#
# COMPACT_ATOMS: atom_id res chain seq x y z
N MET A 1 -20.85 -15.42 15.77
CA MET A 1 -20.55 -14.03 16.18
C MET A 1 -19.36 -13.92 17.13
N ALA A 2 -19.35 -14.60 18.27
CA ALA A 2 -18.20 -14.59 19.22
C ALA A 2 -16.87 -14.99 18.60
N ASN A 3 -16.87 -15.97 17.67
CA ASN A 3 -15.66 -16.43 17.00
C ASN A 3 -15.09 -15.38 16.02
N TYR A 4 -15.96 -14.59 15.42
CA TYR A 4 -15.59 -13.53 14.46
C TYR A 4 -14.91 -12.34 15.15
N LEU A 5 -15.47 -11.91 16.28
CA LEU A 5 -14.88 -10.84 17.09
C LEU A 5 -13.52 -11.26 17.67
N ALA A 6 -13.40 -12.52 18.13
CA ALA A 6 -12.12 -13.06 18.60
C ALA A 6 -11.05 -13.08 17.49
N GLN A 7 -11.43 -13.46 16.26
CA GLN A 7 -10.52 -13.41 15.12
C GLN A 7 -10.09 -11.97 14.81
N PHE A 8 -11.02 -11.02 14.81
CA PHE A 8 -10.74 -9.61 14.59
C PHE A 8 -9.72 -9.08 15.62
N GLN A 9 -9.92 -9.34 16.90
CA GLN A 9 -9.01 -8.91 17.97
C GLN A 9 -7.63 -9.56 17.84
N THR A 10 -7.56 -10.84 17.48
CA THR A 10 -6.29 -11.54 17.26
C THR A 10 -5.51 -10.93 16.10
N ILE A 11 -6.18 -10.65 15.00
CA ILE A 11 -5.58 -10.02 13.82
C ILE A 11 -5.11 -8.61 14.17
N LYS A 12 -5.95 -7.82 14.84
CA LYS A 12 -5.63 -6.47 15.29
C LYS A 12 -4.38 -6.44 16.16
N SER A 13 -4.28 -7.31 17.15
CA SER A 13 -3.14 -7.36 18.08
C SER A 13 -1.81 -7.75 17.41
N SER A 14 -1.85 -8.43 16.26
CA SER A 14 -0.65 -8.81 15.49
C SER A 14 -0.28 -7.83 14.37
N SER A 15 -1.06 -6.75 14.19
CA SER A 15 -0.91 -5.81 13.07
C SER A 15 -0.43 -4.46 13.58
N ASP A 16 0.87 -4.31 13.79
CA ASP A 16 1.51 -3.11 14.34
C ASP A 16 2.10 -2.18 13.27
N ARG A 17 2.00 -2.55 12.01
CA ARG A 17 2.58 -1.82 10.87
C ARG A 17 1.79 -2.05 9.58
N ILE A 18 1.87 -1.08 8.68
CA ILE A 18 1.25 -1.21 7.36
C ILE A 18 2.04 -2.19 6.48
N VAL A 19 1.35 -2.78 5.53
CA VAL A 19 1.94 -3.73 4.58
C VAL A 19 2.19 -3.03 3.24
N ILE A 20 3.41 -3.20 2.74
CA ILE A 20 3.81 -2.84 1.38
C ILE A 20 4.06 -4.15 0.63
N ALA A 21 3.24 -4.44 -0.36
CA ALA A 21 3.40 -5.64 -1.15
C ALA A 21 4.55 -5.50 -2.15
N VAL A 22 5.27 -6.57 -2.37
CA VAL A 22 6.33 -6.67 -3.39
C VAL A 22 5.91 -7.69 -4.44
N GLU A 23 5.62 -7.23 -5.64
CA GLU A 23 5.42 -8.07 -6.83
C GLU A 23 6.74 -8.23 -7.55
N ASP A 24 7.42 -9.33 -7.28
CA ASP A 24 8.75 -9.60 -7.81
C ASP A 24 8.67 -10.32 -9.15
N VAL A 25 8.53 -9.54 -10.22
CA VAL A 25 8.33 -10.04 -11.58
C VAL A 25 9.58 -10.73 -12.13
N SER A 26 10.75 -10.22 -11.78
CA SER A 26 12.03 -10.61 -12.39
C SER A 26 12.99 -11.29 -11.41
N ASP A 27 12.48 -11.81 -10.30
CA ASP A 27 13.27 -12.51 -9.27
C ASP A 27 14.43 -11.67 -8.71
N LEU A 28 14.11 -10.46 -8.29
CA LEU A 28 15.07 -9.44 -7.83
C LEU A 28 15.06 -9.22 -6.33
N TRP A 29 14.03 -9.69 -5.62
CA TRP A 29 13.79 -9.30 -4.24
C TRP A 29 14.98 -9.62 -3.33
N LEU A 30 15.57 -10.78 -3.46
CA LEU A 30 16.74 -11.17 -2.64
C LEU A 30 17.94 -10.24 -2.86
N ASN A 31 18.07 -9.64 -4.02
CA ASN A 31 19.16 -8.71 -4.33
C ASN A 31 18.96 -7.31 -3.74
N VAL A 32 17.71 -6.88 -3.57
CA VAL A 32 17.38 -5.50 -3.16
C VAL A 32 16.74 -5.42 -1.78
N LYS A 33 16.36 -6.53 -1.20
CA LYS A 33 15.62 -6.61 0.07
C LYS A 33 16.25 -5.79 1.18
N ASP A 34 17.52 -5.98 1.45
CA ASP A 34 18.22 -5.30 2.55
C ASP A 34 18.23 -3.79 2.34
N SER A 35 18.47 -3.33 1.12
CA SER A 35 18.45 -1.90 0.78
C SER A 35 17.06 -1.29 0.98
N PHE A 36 16.01 -2.02 0.63
CA PHE A 36 14.63 -1.56 0.78
C PHE A 36 14.21 -1.54 2.25
N GLU A 37 14.53 -2.58 3.00
CA GLU A 37 14.18 -2.68 4.42
C GLU A 37 14.90 -1.63 5.27
N GLN A 38 16.08 -1.16 4.88
CA GLN A 38 16.77 -0.06 5.53
C GLN A 38 16.03 1.28 5.40
N ARG A 39 15.11 1.40 4.45
CA ARG A 39 14.27 2.61 4.30
C ARG A 39 13.07 2.64 5.24
N LEU A 40 12.84 1.60 6.01
CA LEU A 40 11.75 1.52 6.97
C LEU A 40 12.21 1.92 8.39
N PRO A 41 11.36 2.54 9.21
CA PRO A 41 10.01 3.01 8.90
C PRO A 41 9.99 4.10 7.82
N VAL A 42 8.85 4.29 7.17
CA VAL A 42 8.67 5.38 6.20
C VAL A 42 8.73 6.71 6.96
N LYS A 43 9.64 7.59 6.56
CA LYS A 43 9.90 8.85 7.26
C LYS A 43 9.24 10.03 6.57
N LYS A 44 8.75 10.98 7.39
CA LYS A 44 8.16 12.24 6.95
C LYS A 44 7.07 12.04 5.90
N ALA A 45 6.16 11.09 6.16
CA ALA A 45 5.03 10.83 5.31
C ALA A 45 3.95 11.91 5.53
N CYS A 46 3.66 12.67 4.49
CA CYS A 46 2.53 13.60 4.50
C CYS A 46 1.26 12.86 4.11
N LEU A 47 0.42 12.58 5.10
CA LEU A 47 -0.88 11.91 4.93
C LEU A 47 -2.01 12.91 5.14
N ASN A 48 -3.23 12.54 4.77
CA ASN A 48 -4.41 13.33 5.09
C ASN A 48 -5.13 12.75 6.30
N ASN A 49 -5.56 13.61 7.22
CA ASN A 49 -6.43 13.20 8.31
C ASN A 49 -7.88 12.98 7.82
N LYS A 50 -8.78 12.59 8.73
CA LYS A 50 -10.19 12.37 8.41
C LYS A 50 -10.86 13.62 7.80
N ALA A 51 -10.48 14.80 8.24
CA ALA A 51 -10.97 16.09 7.71
C ALA A 51 -10.30 16.51 6.39
N ARG A 52 -9.47 15.66 5.80
CA ARG A 52 -8.72 15.92 4.57
C ARG A 52 -7.65 17.02 4.69
N ASN A 53 -7.17 17.29 5.89
CA ASN A 53 -6.05 18.18 6.11
C ASN A 53 -4.73 17.39 6.12
N PRO A 54 -3.66 17.94 5.54
CA PRO A 54 -2.36 17.28 5.55
C PRO A 54 -1.78 17.20 6.97
N VAL A 55 -1.26 16.04 7.32
CA VAL A 55 -0.57 15.76 8.59
C VAL A 55 0.77 15.12 8.29
N LEU A 56 1.85 15.67 8.83
CA LEU A 56 3.17 15.07 8.72
C LEU A 56 3.31 13.96 9.76
N VAL A 57 3.48 12.74 9.28
CA VAL A 57 3.80 11.56 10.09
C VAL A 57 5.31 11.34 10.04
N GLU A 58 6.01 11.57 11.15
CA GLU A 58 7.47 11.48 11.22
C GLU A 58 7.98 10.07 10.95
N ASN A 59 7.33 9.07 11.52
CA ASN A 59 7.68 7.67 11.35
C ASN A 59 6.39 6.85 11.13
N LEU A 60 6.33 6.19 10.00
CA LEU A 60 5.22 5.30 9.64
C LEU A 60 5.75 3.87 9.60
N PRO A 61 5.45 3.03 10.62
CA PRO A 61 5.87 1.65 10.64
C PRO A 61 5.28 0.86 9.47
N ALA A 62 6.15 0.18 8.74
CA ALA A 62 5.77 -0.60 7.57
C ALA A 62 6.63 -1.85 7.42
N GLU A 63 6.14 -2.83 6.68
CA GLU A 63 6.89 -4.01 6.28
C GLU A 63 6.67 -4.35 4.82
N PHE A 64 7.70 -4.87 4.16
CA PHE A 64 7.59 -5.44 2.82
C PHE A 64 7.21 -6.91 2.89
N ILE A 65 6.19 -7.29 2.15
CA ILE A 65 5.75 -8.68 2.02
C ILE A 65 5.59 -9.01 0.54
N GLN A 66 6.26 -10.08 0.09
CA GLN A 66 6.08 -10.55 -1.29
C GLN A 66 4.64 -11.02 -1.53
N THR A 67 4.10 -10.76 -2.71
CA THR A 67 2.75 -11.18 -3.10
C THR A 67 2.57 -12.71 -3.11
N THR A 68 3.67 -13.46 -3.19
CA THR A 68 3.69 -14.92 -3.08
C THR A 68 3.61 -15.44 -1.65
N ASP A 69 3.80 -14.59 -0.65
CA ASP A 69 3.73 -14.96 0.77
C ASP A 69 2.31 -15.37 1.15
N SER A 70 2.20 -16.43 1.94
CA SER A 70 0.93 -16.98 2.41
C SER A 70 0.11 -15.96 3.22
N ARG A 71 0.77 -15.03 3.92
CA ARG A 71 0.12 -13.96 4.69
C ARG A 71 -0.74 -13.03 3.82
N LEU A 72 -0.38 -12.83 2.55
CA LEU A 72 -1.16 -12.07 1.59
C LEU A 72 -2.16 -12.93 0.80
N ARG A 73 -1.95 -14.24 0.77
CA ARG A 73 -2.83 -15.19 0.06
C ARG A 73 -4.01 -15.66 0.90
N SER A 74 -3.87 -15.69 2.22
CA SER A 74 -4.95 -16.06 3.15
C SER A 74 -5.95 -14.91 3.30
N ARG A 75 -6.69 -14.61 2.25
CA ARG A 75 -7.73 -13.58 2.25
C ARG A 75 -9.00 -14.16 2.84
N PHE A 76 -9.66 -13.36 3.69
CA PHE A 76 -11.00 -13.67 4.17
C PHE A 76 -12.01 -13.42 3.04
N PRO A 77 -12.72 -14.43 2.53
CA PRO A 77 -13.41 -14.31 1.22
C PRO A 77 -14.66 -13.43 1.19
N GLN A 78 -15.26 -13.07 2.32
CA GLN A 78 -16.61 -12.50 2.31
C GLN A 78 -16.79 -11.13 2.96
N GLU A 79 -15.87 -10.67 3.80
CA GLU A 79 -15.99 -9.39 4.49
C GLU A 79 -14.62 -8.72 4.58
N GLN A 80 -13.98 -8.58 3.45
CA GLN A 80 -12.59 -8.10 3.32
C GLN A 80 -12.39 -6.70 3.91
N TYR A 81 -13.40 -5.84 3.85
CA TYR A 81 -13.33 -4.48 4.36
C TYR A 81 -13.11 -4.39 5.87
N LEU A 82 -13.52 -5.40 6.65
CA LEU A 82 -13.30 -5.43 8.10
C LEU A 82 -11.83 -5.63 8.48
N PHE A 83 -11.02 -6.11 7.54
CA PHE A 83 -9.59 -6.37 7.74
C PHE A 83 -8.70 -5.58 6.79
N TRP A 84 -9.19 -4.51 6.20
CA TRP A 84 -8.45 -3.71 5.24
C TRP A 84 -7.16 -3.11 5.79
N PHE A 85 -7.07 -2.91 7.10
CA PHE A 85 -5.83 -2.48 7.74
C PHE A 85 -4.67 -3.48 7.53
N ARG A 86 -4.94 -4.72 7.11
CA ARG A 86 -3.94 -5.73 6.73
C ARG A 86 -3.70 -5.83 5.23
N GLU A 87 -4.56 -5.23 4.42
CA GLU A 87 -4.33 -5.19 2.97
C GLU A 87 -3.17 -4.25 2.64
N PRO A 88 -2.41 -4.53 1.57
CA PRO A 88 -1.32 -3.66 1.18
C PRO A 88 -1.75 -2.22 0.91
N TYR A 89 -0.99 -1.27 1.44
CA TYR A 89 -1.18 0.15 1.17
C TYR A 89 -0.53 0.60 -0.14
N ALA A 90 0.46 -0.14 -0.58
CA ALA A 90 1.13 0.07 -1.85
C ALA A 90 1.64 -1.27 -2.37
N THR A 91 1.81 -1.40 -3.67
CA THR A 91 2.48 -2.52 -4.32
C THR A 91 3.67 -2.00 -5.10
N VAL A 92 4.85 -2.47 -4.75
CA VAL A 92 6.09 -2.23 -5.49
C VAL A 92 6.28 -3.36 -6.49
N VAL A 93 6.32 -3.03 -7.77
CA VAL A 93 6.51 -4.01 -8.84
C VAL A 93 7.98 -3.97 -9.28
N LEU A 94 8.74 -5.02 -8.97
CA LEU A 94 10.16 -5.14 -9.29
C LEU A 94 10.34 -5.79 -10.66
N VAL A 95 11.02 -5.09 -11.55
CA VAL A 95 11.25 -5.55 -12.91
C VAL A 95 12.68 -5.28 -13.38
N THR A 96 13.14 -6.12 -14.29
CA THR A 96 14.31 -5.87 -15.12
C THR A 96 14.15 -6.56 -16.47
N CYS A 97 14.82 -6.08 -17.49
CA CYS A 97 15.01 -6.80 -18.74
C CYS A 97 16.27 -6.28 -19.44
N GLU A 98 16.79 -7.05 -20.37
CA GLU A 98 18.08 -6.78 -21.00
C GLU A 98 17.98 -5.87 -22.22
N ASP A 99 16.89 -5.97 -22.99
CA ASP A 99 16.72 -5.20 -24.21
C ASP A 99 15.24 -4.82 -24.49
N LEU A 100 15.05 -4.02 -25.56
CA LEU A 100 13.72 -3.56 -25.97
C LEU A 100 12.82 -4.66 -26.51
N ASP A 101 13.37 -5.71 -27.11
CA ASP A 101 12.58 -6.82 -27.64
C ASP A 101 12.00 -7.65 -26.51
N GLU A 102 12.80 -7.98 -25.51
CA GLU A 102 12.34 -8.62 -24.27
C GLU A 102 11.27 -7.77 -23.57
N PHE A 103 11.48 -6.47 -23.49
CA PHE A 103 10.49 -5.56 -22.93
C PHE A 103 9.15 -5.65 -23.66
N LYS A 104 9.15 -5.54 -24.98
CA LYS A 104 7.93 -5.53 -25.80
C LYS A 104 7.20 -6.87 -25.78
N THR A 105 7.94 -7.96 -25.84
CA THR A 105 7.38 -9.30 -26.06
C THR A 105 7.03 -10.03 -24.77
N ILE A 106 7.76 -9.78 -23.68
CA ILE A 106 7.63 -10.51 -22.42
C ILE A 106 7.20 -9.59 -21.28
N LEU A 107 7.96 -8.53 -20.99
CA LEU A 107 7.77 -7.74 -19.79
C LEU A 107 6.51 -6.86 -19.86
N LYS A 108 6.33 -6.11 -20.91
CA LYS A 108 5.17 -5.20 -21.05
C LYS A 108 3.82 -5.92 -20.99
N PRO A 109 3.59 -7.04 -21.70
CA PRO A 109 2.34 -7.78 -21.59
C PRO A 109 2.08 -8.28 -20.17
N ARG A 110 3.11 -8.76 -19.49
CA ARG A 110 3.01 -9.24 -18.12
C ARG A 110 2.69 -8.11 -17.13
N LEU A 111 3.34 -6.97 -17.25
CA LEU A 111 3.05 -5.79 -16.44
C LEU A 111 1.63 -5.29 -16.65
N LYS A 112 1.14 -5.26 -17.87
CA LYS A 112 -0.25 -4.88 -18.16
C LYS A 112 -1.25 -5.77 -17.46
N LEU A 113 -1.02 -7.07 -17.39
CA LEU A 113 -1.88 -7.99 -16.66
C LEU A 113 -1.85 -7.73 -15.14
N ILE A 114 -0.69 -7.40 -14.59
CA ILE A 114 -0.53 -7.11 -13.17
C ILE A 114 -1.30 -5.84 -12.75
N VAL A 115 -1.22 -4.78 -13.57
CA VAL A 115 -1.76 -3.47 -13.21
C VAL A 115 -3.16 -3.18 -13.76
N GLN A 116 -3.62 -3.93 -14.75
CA GLN A 116 -4.85 -3.64 -15.50
C GLN A 116 -6.13 -3.74 -14.66
N ASN A 117 -6.20 -4.73 -13.78
CA ASN A 117 -7.38 -5.02 -12.95
C ASN A 117 -7.15 -4.71 -11.47
N ASP A 118 -6.11 -3.98 -11.16
CA ASP A 118 -5.73 -3.68 -9.79
C ASP A 118 -6.18 -2.28 -9.41
N GLU A 119 -7.23 -2.18 -8.63
CA GLU A 119 -7.68 -0.93 -8.02
C GLU A 119 -6.71 -0.42 -6.93
N ARG A 120 -5.72 -1.23 -6.58
CA ARG A 120 -4.71 -0.89 -5.58
C ARG A 120 -3.71 0.11 -6.13
N GLU A 121 -3.05 0.78 -5.21
CA GLU A 121 -1.97 1.71 -5.53
C GLU A 121 -0.67 0.95 -5.79
N TRP A 122 -0.02 1.27 -6.89
CA TRP A 122 1.21 0.59 -7.33
C TRP A 122 2.19 1.56 -7.98
N PHE A 123 3.46 1.19 -7.97
CA PHE A 123 4.49 1.79 -8.80
C PHE A 123 5.55 0.75 -9.17
N ILE A 124 6.26 1.00 -10.26
CA ILE A 124 7.23 0.08 -10.86
C ILE A 124 8.63 0.55 -10.53
N VAL A 125 9.47 -0.36 -10.04
CA VAL A 125 10.91 -0.15 -9.86
C VAL A 125 11.64 -0.99 -10.90
N PHE A 126 12.26 -0.31 -11.87
CA PHE A 126 13.15 -0.93 -12.81
C PHE A 126 14.56 -1.02 -12.22
N VAL A 127 15.05 -2.25 -12.04
CA VAL A 127 16.39 -2.50 -11.52
C VAL A 127 17.35 -2.67 -12.69
N SER A 128 18.24 -1.72 -12.88
CA SER A 128 19.31 -1.82 -13.87
C SER A 128 20.48 -2.61 -13.28
N LYS A 129 20.82 -3.72 -13.92
CA LYS A 129 21.99 -4.55 -13.61
C LYS A 129 23.24 -4.12 -14.37
N ALA A 130 23.14 -3.11 -15.23
CA ALA A 130 24.25 -2.62 -16.02
C ALA A 130 25.37 -2.06 -15.13
N HIS A 131 26.58 -2.54 -15.34
CA HIS A 131 27.75 -1.99 -14.67
C HIS A 131 28.11 -0.63 -15.29
N PRO A 132 28.48 0.40 -14.49
CA PRO A 132 28.81 1.74 -15.00
C PRO A 132 29.93 1.77 -16.06
N SER A 133 30.83 0.78 -16.04
CA SER A 133 31.89 0.62 -17.03
C SER A 133 31.42 0.06 -18.40
N ASN A 134 30.20 -0.48 -18.47
CA ASN A 134 29.62 -1.02 -19.70
C ASN A 134 28.67 0.00 -20.33
N ASP A 135 29.18 0.83 -21.23
CA ASP A 135 28.42 1.90 -21.87
C ASP A 135 27.22 1.38 -22.69
N GLN A 136 27.38 0.24 -23.38
CA GLN A 136 26.29 -0.33 -24.16
C GLN A 136 25.13 -0.82 -23.29
N ALA A 137 25.44 -1.53 -22.22
CA ALA A 137 24.43 -1.99 -21.27
C ALA A 137 23.75 -0.81 -20.56
N THR A 138 24.49 0.21 -20.18
CA THR A 138 23.96 1.43 -19.57
C THR A 138 23.02 2.19 -20.51
N LYS A 139 23.39 2.34 -21.78
CA LYS A 139 22.56 2.99 -22.80
C LYS A 139 21.28 2.18 -23.06
N MET A 140 21.39 0.85 -23.15
CA MET A 140 20.23 -0.02 -23.33
C MET A 140 19.27 0.06 -22.15
N ALA A 141 19.79 0.04 -20.90
CA ALA A 141 18.98 0.20 -19.69
C ALA A 141 18.21 1.53 -19.70
N LYS A 142 18.83 2.63 -20.11
CA LYS A 142 18.17 3.93 -20.27
C LYS A 142 17.06 3.90 -21.32
N LYS A 143 17.27 3.23 -22.44
CA LYS A 143 16.25 3.09 -23.50
C LYS A 143 15.06 2.26 -23.03
N VAL A 144 15.31 1.14 -22.36
CA VAL A 144 14.26 0.29 -21.78
C VAL A 144 13.46 1.06 -20.75
N TYR A 145 14.12 1.75 -19.83
CA TYR A 145 13.46 2.55 -18.82
C TYR A 145 12.61 3.68 -19.42
N ALA A 146 13.14 4.40 -20.40
CA ALA A 146 12.37 5.43 -21.11
C ALA A 146 11.11 4.87 -21.78
N ARG A 147 11.18 3.66 -22.32
CA ARG A 147 10.02 2.98 -22.89
C ARG A 147 9.02 2.54 -21.82
N LEU A 148 9.51 2.06 -20.69
CA LEU A 148 8.68 1.72 -19.53
C LEU A 148 7.90 2.95 -19.02
N GLU A 149 8.57 4.08 -18.87
CA GLU A 149 7.93 5.34 -18.49
C GLU A 149 6.87 5.77 -19.50
N ALA A 150 7.17 5.70 -20.79
CA ALA A 150 6.23 6.06 -21.85
C ALA A 150 4.95 5.20 -21.83
N ASP A 151 5.08 3.93 -21.46
CA ASP A 151 3.96 2.98 -21.48
C ASP A 151 3.15 2.97 -20.16
N PHE A 152 3.75 3.30 -19.03
CA PHE A 152 3.11 3.16 -17.69
C PHE A 152 2.92 4.46 -16.94
N ASN A 153 3.65 5.53 -17.22
CA ASN A 153 3.36 6.84 -16.70
C ASN A 153 2.15 7.46 -17.39
N THR A 154 1.35 8.20 -16.67
CA THR A 154 0.24 8.98 -17.20
C THR A 154 0.55 10.48 -17.08
N LYS A 155 -0.20 11.33 -17.81
CA LYS A 155 -0.07 12.79 -17.70
C LYS A 155 -0.29 13.31 -16.27
N LYS A 156 -1.01 12.56 -15.45
CA LYS A 156 -1.37 12.95 -14.08
C LYS A 156 -0.51 12.28 -13.01
N ARG A 157 0.23 11.23 -13.37
CA ARG A 157 0.93 10.43 -12.38
C ARG A 157 2.13 9.68 -12.95
N GLU A 158 3.27 9.88 -12.33
CA GLU A 158 4.48 9.10 -12.58
C GLU A 158 4.47 7.85 -11.70
N ARG A 159 4.70 6.70 -12.34
CA ARG A 159 4.62 5.39 -11.69
C ARG A 159 5.90 4.57 -11.78
N CYS A 160 6.99 5.14 -12.27
CA CYS A 160 8.22 4.43 -12.51
C CYS A 160 9.39 5.05 -11.77
N CYS A 161 10.25 4.20 -11.20
CA CYS A 161 11.55 4.54 -10.64
C CYS A 161 12.62 3.66 -11.26
N LYS A 162 13.86 4.15 -11.31
CA LYS A 162 15.01 3.40 -11.80
C LYS A 162 16.04 3.24 -10.70
N PHE A 163 16.33 2.00 -10.34
CA PHE A 163 17.35 1.63 -9.38
C PHE A 163 18.58 1.05 -10.10
N ASP A 164 19.72 1.73 -10.00
CA ASP A 164 20.98 1.23 -10.53
C ASP A 164 21.70 0.38 -9.48
N LEU A 165 21.76 -0.94 -9.71
CA LEU A 165 22.30 -1.88 -8.72
C LEU A 165 23.78 -1.61 -8.39
N HIS A 166 24.53 -1.05 -9.34
CA HIS A 166 25.97 -0.75 -9.24
C HIS A 166 26.29 0.74 -9.31
N GLY A 167 25.29 1.60 -9.18
CA GLY A 167 25.44 3.06 -9.29
C GLY A 167 25.04 3.80 -8.00
N PRO A 168 25.15 5.14 -8.03
CA PRO A 168 24.64 5.98 -6.95
C PRO A 168 23.12 5.89 -6.90
N ASP A 169 22.56 5.90 -5.68
CA ASP A 169 21.16 5.60 -5.43
C ASP A 169 20.38 6.72 -4.70
N ASP A 170 21.00 7.84 -4.35
CA ASP A 170 20.36 8.92 -3.59
C ASP A 170 19.11 9.47 -4.28
N GLU A 171 19.18 9.78 -5.58
CA GLU A 171 18.04 10.26 -6.35
C GLU A 171 16.91 9.22 -6.45
N PHE A 172 17.30 7.95 -6.56
CA PHE A 172 16.34 6.86 -6.57
C PHE A 172 15.53 6.82 -5.29
N TRP A 173 16.18 6.90 -4.12
CA TRP A 173 15.49 6.81 -2.85
C TRP A 173 14.54 7.97 -2.60
N ASP A 174 14.88 9.18 -3.00
CA ASP A 174 13.99 10.34 -2.90
C ASP A 174 12.73 10.12 -3.76
N ASP A 175 12.90 9.65 -4.98
CA ASP A 175 11.80 9.33 -5.89
C ASP A 175 10.97 8.14 -5.40
N PHE A 176 11.62 7.09 -4.92
CA PHE A 176 10.99 5.93 -4.32
C PHE A 176 10.12 6.30 -3.11
N ASP A 177 10.68 7.05 -2.17
CA ASP A 177 9.97 7.48 -0.97
C ASP A 177 8.75 8.35 -1.32
N SER A 178 8.89 9.25 -2.28
CA SER A 178 7.79 10.09 -2.77
C SER A 178 6.65 9.26 -3.37
N LYS A 179 6.96 8.31 -4.24
CA LYS A 179 5.95 7.44 -4.86
C LYS A 179 5.31 6.49 -3.85
N MET A 180 6.08 6.00 -2.91
CA MET A 180 5.59 5.18 -1.80
C MET A 180 4.55 5.95 -0.96
N VAL A 181 4.89 7.16 -0.53
CA VAL A 181 4.00 8.00 0.27
C VAL A 181 2.73 8.36 -0.50
N ASP A 182 2.83 8.68 -1.79
CA ASP A 182 1.67 8.95 -2.64
C ASP A 182 0.71 7.75 -2.71
N CYS A 183 1.26 6.55 -2.87
CA CYS A 183 0.46 5.32 -2.84
C CYS A 183 -0.23 5.11 -1.50
N ILE A 184 0.50 5.26 -0.40
CA ILE A 184 -0.03 5.09 0.97
C ILE A 184 -1.15 6.09 1.24
N ARG A 185 -0.92 7.37 0.92
CA ARG A 185 -1.90 8.44 1.10
C ARG A 185 -3.18 8.19 0.30
N ASN A 186 -3.06 7.84 -0.97
CA ASN A 186 -4.21 7.56 -1.81
C ASN A 186 -5.01 6.33 -1.34
N THR A 187 -4.32 5.29 -0.91
CA THR A 187 -4.95 4.09 -0.33
C THR A 187 -5.69 4.43 0.95
N LEU A 188 -5.06 5.16 1.86
CA LEU A 188 -5.67 5.59 3.10
C LEU A 188 -6.93 6.43 2.85
N ASP A 189 -6.85 7.42 1.96
CA ASP A 189 -7.96 8.30 1.62
C ASP A 189 -9.17 7.51 1.07
N LYS A 190 -8.95 6.56 0.19
CA LYS A 190 -10.01 5.69 -0.35
C LYS A 190 -10.66 4.83 0.73
N ARG A 191 -9.86 4.24 1.61
CA ARG A 191 -10.34 3.38 2.70
C ARG A 191 -11.10 4.17 3.75
N VAL A 192 -10.61 5.34 4.13
CA VAL A 192 -11.32 6.25 5.05
C VAL A 192 -12.68 6.62 4.48
N GLN A 193 -12.74 7.02 3.22
CA GLN A 193 -14.00 7.35 2.56
C GLN A 193 -14.98 6.20 2.59
N PHE A 194 -14.53 4.99 2.27
CA PHE A 194 -15.38 3.80 2.31
C PHE A 194 -15.91 3.51 3.71
N TYR A 195 -15.05 3.53 4.73
CA TYR A 195 -15.47 3.30 6.11
C TYR A 195 -16.45 4.36 6.60
N GLU A 196 -16.27 5.62 6.24
CA GLU A 196 -17.20 6.70 6.58
C GLU A 196 -18.57 6.49 5.94
N GLU A 197 -18.60 6.11 4.66
CA GLU A 197 -19.86 5.82 3.94
C GLU A 197 -20.59 4.62 4.55
N GLU A 198 -19.89 3.55 4.87
CA GLU A 198 -20.47 2.36 5.52
C GLU A 198 -20.94 2.66 6.95
N ASN A 199 -20.18 3.42 7.72
CA ASN A 199 -20.59 3.86 9.06
C ASN A 199 -21.88 4.69 9.00
N ARG A 200 -21.98 5.61 8.05
CA ARG A 200 -23.19 6.41 7.85
C ARG A 200 -24.38 5.53 7.49
N ARG A 201 -24.20 4.62 6.53
CA ARG A 201 -25.26 3.69 6.11
C ARG A 201 -25.76 2.84 7.27
N LEU A 202 -24.88 2.30 8.09
CA LEU A 202 -25.25 1.52 9.26
C LEU A 202 -25.92 2.38 10.33
N SER A 203 -25.45 3.60 10.55
CA SER A 203 -26.04 4.53 11.53
C SER A 203 -27.49 4.91 11.16
N GLU A 204 -27.80 5.08 9.89
CA GLU A 204 -29.15 5.36 9.39
C GLU A 204 -30.13 4.20 9.69
N GLN A 205 -29.60 2.97 9.84
CA GLN A 205 -30.40 1.80 10.16
C GLN A 205 -30.59 1.59 11.67
N ARG A 206 -30.07 2.45 12.55
CA ARG A 206 -30.03 2.29 14.01
C ARG A 206 -31.41 2.01 14.63
N PHE A 207 -32.46 2.55 14.07
CA PHE A 207 -33.82 2.41 14.58
C PHE A 207 -34.68 1.37 13.81
N THR A 208 -34.04 0.55 13.01
CA THR A 208 -34.71 -0.49 12.24
C THR A 208 -34.46 -1.88 12.83
N PRO A 209 -35.36 -2.87 12.60
CA PRO A 209 -35.17 -4.24 13.10
C PRO A 209 -33.94 -4.96 12.56
N ILE A 210 -33.34 -4.45 11.49
CA ILE A 210 -32.14 -5.03 10.87
C ILE A 210 -30.84 -4.48 11.46
N TRP A 211 -30.94 -3.56 12.44
CA TRP A 211 -29.78 -2.99 13.08
C TRP A 211 -28.91 -4.06 13.76
N ASN A 212 -27.62 -4.02 13.43
CA ASN A 212 -26.63 -4.91 14.01
C ASN A 212 -25.49 -4.07 14.61
N PHE A 213 -25.55 -3.87 15.93
CA PHE A 213 -24.54 -3.12 16.66
C PHE A 213 -23.13 -3.71 16.50
N CYS A 214 -23.00 -5.06 16.46
CA CYS A 214 -21.71 -5.71 16.33
C CYS A 214 -21.01 -5.37 15.00
N ASN A 215 -21.77 -5.31 13.90
CA ASN A 215 -21.21 -4.91 12.62
C ASN A 215 -20.77 -3.45 12.63
N PHE A 216 -21.57 -2.55 13.20
CA PHE A 216 -21.20 -1.15 13.37
C PHE A 216 -19.95 -1.00 14.25
N PHE A 217 -19.91 -1.72 15.38
CA PHE A 217 -18.77 -1.71 16.29
C PHE A 217 -17.47 -2.12 15.59
N ILE A 218 -17.46 -3.28 14.91
CA ILE A 218 -16.28 -3.79 14.21
C ILE A 218 -15.82 -2.82 13.12
N LEU A 219 -16.75 -2.26 12.36
CA LEU A 219 -16.43 -1.31 11.29
C LEU A 219 -15.80 -0.02 11.86
N LYS A 220 -16.37 0.52 12.93
CA LYS A 220 -15.89 1.72 13.60
C LYS A 220 -14.51 1.49 14.25
N GLU A 221 -14.33 0.35 14.90
CA GLU A 221 -13.05 -0.05 15.48
C GLU A 221 -11.97 -0.29 14.42
N SER A 222 -12.34 -0.84 13.26
CA SER A 222 -11.43 -1.00 12.12
C SER A 222 -10.94 0.34 11.58
N LEU A 223 -11.82 1.33 11.50
CA LEU A 223 -11.45 2.70 11.10
C LEU A 223 -10.50 3.33 12.14
N ALA A 224 -10.83 3.24 13.42
CA ALA A 224 -9.98 3.75 14.49
C ALA A 224 -8.58 3.11 14.46
N PHE A 225 -8.54 1.80 14.27
CA PHE A 225 -7.28 1.06 14.20
C PHE A 225 -6.46 1.40 12.95
N MET A 226 -7.11 1.66 11.83
CA MET A 226 -6.43 2.12 10.60
C MET A 226 -5.72 3.46 10.83
N PHE A 227 -6.34 4.40 11.54
CA PHE A 227 -5.69 5.64 11.95
C PHE A 227 -4.55 5.40 12.95
N GLU A 228 -4.72 4.48 13.88
CA GLU A 228 -3.68 4.12 14.85
C GLU A 228 -2.42 3.58 14.16
N VAL A 229 -2.56 2.61 13.25
CA VAL A 229 -1.45 2.00 12.51
C VAL A 229 -0.74 3.01 11.61
N THR A 230 -1.44 3.99 11.10
CA THR A 230 -0.86 5.07 10.27
C THR A 230 -0.36 6.25 11.09
N ASN A 231 -0.34 6.14 12.41
CA ASN A 231 0.09 7.19 13.34
C ASN A 231 -0.69 8.51 13.24
N LEU A 232 -1.93 8.45 12.81
CA LEU A 232 -2.90 9.54 12.87
C LEU A 232 -3.65 9.48 14.21
N HIS A 233 -2.92 9.74 15.29
CA HIS A 233 -3.38 9.47 16.67
C HIS A 233 -4.60 10.27 17.09
N GLU A 234 -4.73 11.52 16.66
CA GLU A 234 -5.88 12.35 16.97
C GLU A 234 -7.17 11.78 16.37
N ASP A 235 -7.11 11.35 15.12
CA ASP A 235 -8.27 10.73 14.46
C ASP A 235 -8.61 9.37 15.07
N SER A 236 -7.60 8.58 15.41
CA SER A 236 -7.79 7.31 16.10
C SER A 236 -8.52 7.49 17.44
N LEU A 237 -8.05 8.43 18.24
CA LEU A 237 -8.66 8.73 19.55
C LEU A 237 -10.11 9.16 19.42
N ARG A 238 -10.41 10.07 18.48
CA ARG A 238 -11.79 10.51 18.21
C ARG A 238 -12.71 9.37 17.84
N GLU A 239 -12.25 8.45 16.99
CA GLU A 239 -13.06 7.28 16.59
C GLU A 239 -13.35 6.37 17.79
N TYR A 240 -12.36 6.14 18.66
CA TYR A 240 -12.55 5.36 19.87
C TYR A 240 -13.49 6.06 20.88
N ASP A 241 -13.37 7.37 21.06
CA ASP A 241 -14.26 8.15 21.93
C ASP A 241 -15.72 8.10 21.43
N GLU A 242 -15.94 8.26 20.13
CA GLU A 242 -17.27 8.12 19.53
C GLU A 242 -17.85 6.71 19.71
N LEU A 243 -17.01 5.69 19.61
CA LEU A 243 -17.43 4.30 19.81
C LEU A 243 -17.86 4.04 21.26
N GLU A 244 -17.12 4.59 22.23
CA GLU A 244 -17.46 4.50 23.65
C GLU A 244 -18.80 5.18 23.97
N LEU A 245 -19.03 6.35 23.40
CA LEU A 245 -20.33 7.05 23.53
C LEU A 245 -21.48 6.23 22.96
N CYS A 246 -21.32 5.66 21.75
CA CYS A 246 -22.34 4.81 21.15
C CYS A 246 -22.66 3.55 21.98
N TYR A 247 -21.66 3.01 22.67
CA TYR A 247 -21.86 1.87 23.57
C TYR A 247 -22.64 2.25 24.84
N SER A 248 -22.38 3.44 25.37
CA SER A 248 -23.05 3.93 26.59
C SER A 248 -24.54 4.25 26.40
N GLU A 249 -24.93 4.56 25.15
CA GLU A 249 -26.30 4.90 24.77
C GLU A 249 -27.12 3.70 24.26
N SER A 250 -26.51 2.55 24.10
CA SER A 250 -27.14 1.32 23.61
C SER A 250 -27.53 0.35 24.71
#